data_279d3739ed612581c7f8020f4f567ed3
#
_entry.id   279d3739ed612581c7f8020f4f567ed3
#
_cell.length_a   1.000
_cell.length_b   1.000
_cell.length_c   1.000
_cell.angle_alpha   90.00
_cell.angle_beta   90.00
_cell.angle_gamma   90.00
#
_symmetry.space_group_name_H-M   'P 1'
#
loop_
_entity.id
_entity.type
_entity.pdbx_description
1 polymer ?
#
loop_
_entity_poly.entity_id
_entity_poly.type
_entity_poly.pdbx_seq_one_letter_code
_entity_poly.pdbx_strand_id
1 'polypeptide(L)'
;TFDNYLVGKTQGEYLVDALDLENADGPFNLEIITGDPGDNNVNFFYGGAMDVLQPYIDEGKLVVPSGQIAKEEVATANWATDAAQSRFENILSSNYADGTNLDAVLASNDSTALGVENALAANYTGEYPIITGQDCDIANVANIVAGKQAMSVFKDTRALASQVVEMVDAIISGEEVPVNDTETYDNGTGIIPSYLCEPVAVTIDNYK
;
A
#
# COMPACT_ATOMS: atom_id res chain seq x y z
N THR A 1 -15.27 7.93 5.25
CA THR A 1 -14.27 7.01 4.71
C THR A 1 -12.97 7.09 5.49
N PHE A 2 -11.95 6.26 5.15
CA PHE A 2 -10.58 6.45 5.62
C PHE A 2 -9.83 7.44 4.74
N ASP A 3 -8.73 7.99 5.26
CA ASP A 3 -7.77 8.74 4.46
C ASP A 3 -6.94 7.77 3.60
N ASN A 4 -7.44 7.48 2.41
CA ASN A 4 -6.82 6.53 1.50
C ASN A 4 -5.50 7.04 0.89
N TYR A 5 -5.33 8.37 0.79
CA TYR A 5 -4.05 8.95 0.38
C TYR A 5 -2.99 8.76 1.47
N LEU A 6 -3.36 8.98 2.74
CA LEU A 6 -2.49 8.74 3.88
C LEU A 6 -2.09 7.26 4.00
N VAL A 7 -2.96 6.31 3.62
CA VAL A 7 -2.59 4.89 3.56
C VAL A 7 -1.37 4.68 2.66
N GLY A 8 -1.44 5.16 1.41
CA GLY A 8 -0.32 5.03 0.48
C GLY A 8 0.92 5.77 0.94
N LYS A 9 0.74 7.00 1.42
CA LYS A 9 1.84 7.81 1.97
C LYS A 9 2.56 7.09 3.11
N THR A 10 1.81 6.49 4.05
CA THR A 10 2.37 5.70 5.16
C THR A 10 3.20 4.50 4.66
N GLN A 11 2.76 3.83 3.60
CA GLN A 11 3.53 2.75 2.99
C GLN A 11 4.83 3.26 2.36
N GLY A 12 4.77 4.38 1.64
CA GLY A 12 5.94 5.02 1.05
C GLY A 12 6.94 5.48 2.10
N GLU A 13 6.49 6.18 3.14
CA GLU A 13 7.32 6.65 4.25
C GLU A 13 7.98 5.49 5.00
N TYR A 14 7.23 4.38 5.20
CA TYR A 14 7.79 3.18 5.81
C TYR A 14 8.96 2.61 4.98
N LEU A 15 8.86 2.57 3.66
CA LEU A 15 9.94 2.10 2.79
C LEU A 15 11.13 3.06 2.81
N VAL A 16 10.90 4.37 2.86
CA VAL A 16 11.98 5.37 3.00
C VAL A 16 12.77 5.14 4.27
N ASP A 17 12.08 4.96 5.39
CA ASP A 17 12.72 4.75 6.68
C ASP A 17 13.43 3.39 6.75
N ALA A 18 12.78 2.31 6.28
CA ALA A 18 13.32 0.96 6.37
C ALA A 18 14.54 0.71 5.47
N LEU A 19 14.64 1.43 4.34
CA LEU A 19 15.80 1.40 3.44
C LEU A 19 16.81 2.53 3.75
N ASP A 20 16.52 3.38 4.72
CA ASP A 20 17.33 4.57 5.06
C ASP A 20 17.65 5.44 3.82
N LEU A 21 16.63 5.67 2.97
CA LEU A 21 16.82 6.35 1.68
C LEU A 21 17.35 7.78 1.79
N GLU A 22 17.16 8.43 2.93
CA GLU A 22 17.71 9.76 3.16
C GLU A 22 19.24 9.76 3.25
N ASN A 23 19.84 8.71 3.84
CA ASN A 23 21.27 8.65 4.14
C ASN A 23 22.01 7.60 3.32
N ALA A 24 21.35 6.54 2.85
CA ALA A 24 21.99 5.49 2.07
C ALA A 24 22.25 5.94 0.61
N ASP A 25 23.34 5.44 0.04
CA ASP A 25 23.72 5.78 -1.34
C ASP A 25 22.85 5.07 -2.41
N GLY A 26 22.28 3.90 -2.10
CA GLY A 26 21.54 3.07 -3.06
C GLY A 26 22.45 2.48 -4.16
N PRO A 27 21.92 2.08 -5.35
CA PRO A 27 20.49 1.95 -5.60
C PRO A 27 19.87 0.74 -4.88
N PHE A 28 18.60 0.85 -4.52
CA PHE A 28 17.78 -0.24 -4.02
C PHE A 28 16.74 -0.65 -5.06
N ASN A 29 16.50 -1.94 -5.21
CA ASN A 29 15.53 -2.48 -6.16
C ASN A 29 14.15 -2.57 -5.54
N LEU A 30 13.21 -1.82 -6.11
CA LEU A 30 11.81 -1.75 -5.74
C LEU A 30 10.93 -2.39 -6.83
N GLU A 31 9.94 -3.18 -6.45
CA GLU A 31 8.83 -3.53 -7.34
C GLU A 31 7.52 -3.00 -6.76
N ILE A 32 6.58 -2.71 -7.66
CA ILE A 32 5.30 -2.08 -7.31
C ILE A 32 4.16 -3.00 -7.73
N ILE A 33 3.19 -3.19 -6.83
CA ILE A 33 1.96 -3.90 -7.11
C ILE A 33 0.79 -3.20 -6.43
N THR A 34 -0.21 -2.80 -7.21
CA THR A 34 -1.41 -2.14 -6.70
C THR A 34 -2.66 -2.94 -7.03
N GLY A 35 -3.82 -2.39 -6.75
CA GLY A 35 -5.10 -3.08 -6.81
C GLY A 35 -5.85 -2.95 -8.12
N ASP A 36 -7.16 -3.16 -8.04
CA ASP A 36 -8.05 -3.19 -9.21
C ASP A 36 -8.10 -1.81 -9.91
N PRO A 37 -7.88 -1.75 -11.23
CA PRO A 37 -7.88 -0.49 -11.97
C PRO A 37 -9.26 0.18 -12.01
N GLY A 38 -10.34 -0.54 -11.71
CA GLY A 38 -11.69 -0.01 -11.59
C GLY A 38 -12.03 0.56 -10.21
N ASP A 39 -11.19 0.32 -9.19
CA ASP A 39 -11.37 0.86 -7.85
C ASP A 39 -10.76 2.26 -7.74
N ASN A 40 -11.62 3.27 -7.52
CA ASN A 40 -11.16 4.67 -7.38
C ASN A 40 -10.16 4.86 -6.21
N ASN A 41 -10.22 4.04 -5.17
CA ASN A 41 -9.31 4.14 -4.04
C ASN A 41 -7.85 3.86 -4.42
N VAL A 42 -7.62 3.07 -5.47
CA VAL A 42 -6.27 2.81 -6.00
C VAL A 42 -5.55 4.11 -6.39
N ASN A 43 -6.28 5.12 -6.89
CA ASN A 43 -5.69 6.41 -7.22
C ASN A 43 -5.08 7.09 -5.99
N PHE A 44 -5.72 6.96 -4.84
CA PHE A 44 -5.25 7.54 -3.59
C PHE A 44 -4.09 6.72 -3.00
N PHE A 45 -4.22 5.39 -2.94
CA PHE A 45 -3.16 4.52 -2.42
C PHE A 45 -1.87 4.67 -3.24
N TYR A 46 -1.99 4.53 -4.56
CA TYR A 46 -0.86 4.69 -5.47
C TYR A 46 -0.28 6.11 -5.42
N GLY A 47 -1.14 7.15 -5.51
CA GLY A 47 -0.72 8.55 -5.48
C GLY A 47 0.04 8.89 -4.21
N GLY A 48 -0.51 8.55 -3.04
CA GLY A 48 0.13 8.83 -1.75
C GLY A 48 1.51 8.15 -1.60
N ALA A 49 1.64 6.90 -2.06
CA ALA A 49 2.92 6.20 -2.02
C ALA A 49 3.94 6.79 -3.02
N MET A 50 3.49 7.09 -4.24
CA MET A 50 4.39 7.62 -5.27
C MET A 50 4.82 9.06 -5.01
N ASP A 51 3.99 9.89 -4.38
CA ASP A 51 4.41 11.24 -3.94
C ASP A 51 5.60 11.20 -2.97
N VAL A 52 5.74 10.09 -2.23
CA VAL A 52 6.90 9.85 -1.35
C VAL A 52 8.08 9.22 -2.10
N LEU A 53 7.82 8.20 -2.94
CA LEU A 53 8.87 7.37 -3.52
C LEU A 53 9.42 7.89 -4.86
N GLN A 54 8.62 8.61 -5.64
CA GLN A 54 9.01 9.11 -6.96
C GLN A 54 10.29 9.97 -6.94
N PRO A 55 10.49 10.88 -5.96
CA PRO A 55 11.76 11.62 -5.87
C PRO A 55 12.99 10.72 -5.80
N TYR A 56 12.94 9.63 -5.02
CA TYR A 56 14.05 8.68 -4.90
C TYR A 56 14.24 7.83 -6.16
N ILE A 57 13.18 7.57 -6.92
CA ILE A 57 13.26 6.93 -8.25
C ILE A 57 13.92 7.89 -9.23
N ASP A 58 13.53 9.15 -9.25
CA ASP A 58 14.08 10.18 -10.14
C ASP A 58 15.56 10.46 -9.85
N GLU A 59 15.98 10.37 -8.59
CA GLU A 59 17.37 10.47 -8.15
C GLU A 59 18.20 9.20 -8.43
N GLY A 60 17.56 8.09 -8.76
CA GLY A 60 18.19 6.78 -8.98
C GLY A 60 18.60 6.05 -7.69
N LYS A 61 18.12 6.49 -6.52
CA LYS A 61 18.28 5.77 -5.25
C LYS A 61 17.35 4.55 -5.17
N LEU A 62 16.16 4.64 -5.79
CA LEU A 62 15.28 3.52 -6.04
C LEU A 62 15.28 3.21 -7.54
N VAL A 63 15.38 1.94 -7.88
CA VAL A 63 15.30 1.45 -9.26
C VAL A 63 14.16 0.44 -9.32
N VAL A 64 13.39 0.45 -10.39
CA VAL A 64 12.35 -0.56 -10.65
C VAL A 64 12.82 -1.45 -11.81
N PRO A 65 13.46 -2.61 -11.55
CA PRO A 65 14.06 -3.45 -12.59
C PRO A 65 13.08 -3.96 -13.64
N SER A 66 11.82 -4.17 -13.27
CA SER A 66 10.76 -4.52 -14.23
C SER A 66 10.42 -3.38 -15.20
N GLY A 67 10.79 -2.13 -14.85
CA GLY A 67 10.35 -0.93 -15.55
C GLY A 67 8.87 -0.61 -15.42
N GLN A 68 8.11 -1.41 -14.67
CA GLN A 68 6.66 -1.22 -14.46
C GLN A 68 6.44 -0.24 -13.31
N ILE A 69 6.14 1.01 -13.65
CA ILE A 69 5.93 2.08 -12.66
C ILE A 69 4.51 2.64 -12.79
N ALA A 70 4.03 2.89 -14.01
CA ALA A 70 2.73 3.49 -14.21
C ALA A 70 1.60 2.68 -13.54
N LYS A 71 0.64 3.37 -12.94
CA LYS A 71 -0.47 2.77 -12.18
C LYS A 71 -1.17 1.63 -12.94
N GLU A 72 -1.36 1.81 -14.23
CA GLU A 72 -2.00 0.82 -15.12
C GLU A 72 -1.14 -0.45 -15.32
N GLU A 73 0.19 -0.32 -15.28
CA GLU A 73 1.13 -1.44 -15.45
C GLU A 73 1.25 -2.28 -14.20
N VAL A 74 1.06 -1.66 -13.03
CA VAL A 74 1.20 -2.30 -11.72
C VAL A 74 -0.13 -2.76 -11.12
N ALA A 75 -1.23 -2.56 -11.86
CA ALA A 75 -2.58 -2.91 -11.43
C ALA A 75 -2.80 -4.43 -11.32
N THR A 76 -3.65 -4.83 -10.38
CA THR A 76 -4.05 -6.22 -10.13
C THR A 76 -5.57 -6.33 -10.17
N ALA A 77 -6.09 -6.97 -11.21
CA ALA A 77 -7.53 -7.13 -11.40
C ALA A 77 -8.18 -7.81 -10.17
N ASN A 78 -9.30 -7.25 -9.72
CA ASN A 78 -10.08 -7.71 -8.57
C ASN A 78 -9.29 -7.83 -7.26
N TRP A 79 -8.16 -7.18 -7.13
CA TRP A 79 -7.27 -7.34 -5.96
C TRP A 79 -6.85 -8.80 -5.71
N ALA A 80 -6.87 -9.64 -6.76
CA ALA A 80 -6.78 -11.08 -6.63
C ALA A 80 -5.35 -11.54 -6.32
N THR A 81 -5.20 -12.34 -5.26
CA THR A 81 -3.91 -12.89 -4.81
C THR A 81 -3.22 -13.72 -5.88
N ASP A 82 -3.96 -14.54 -6.63
CA ASP A 82 -3.43 -15.37 -7.70
C ASP A 82 -2.96 -14.56 -8.93
N ALA A 83 -3.65 -13.47 -9.25
CA ALA A 83 -3.22 -12.54 -10.28
C ALA A 83 -1.92 -11.82 -9.88
N ALA A 84 -1.84 -11.36 -8.61
CA ALA A 84 -0.66 -10.78 -8.03
C ALA A 84 0.53 -11.76 -8.06
N GLN A 85 0.30 -13.00 -7.62
CA GLN A 85 1.31 -14.06 -7.63
C GLN A 85 1.84 -14.31 -9.05
N SER A 86 0.94 -14.56 -10.02
CA SER A 86 1.33 -14.87 -11.40
C SER A 86 2.14 -13.72 -12.04
N ARG A 87 1.73 -12.47 -11.81
CA ARG A 87 2.49 -11.31 -12.27
C ARG A 87 3.87 -11.25 -11.62
N PHE A 88 3.94 -11.48 -10.32
CA PHE A 88 5.20 -11.38 -9.58
C PHE A 88 6.17 -12.52 -9.92
N GLU A 89 5.68 -13.74 -10.19
CA GLU A 89 6.49 -14.85 -10.71
C GLU A 89 7.15 -14.48 -12.06
N ASN A 90 6.43 -13.79 -12.94
CA ASN A 90 6.98 -13.27 -14.19
C ASN A 90 8.06 -12.20 -13.96
N ILE A 91 7.85 -11.29 -13.01
CA ILE A 91 8.85 -10.28 -12.63
C ILE A 91 10.12 -10.96 -12.11
N LEU A 92 9.99 -11.91 -11.17
CA LEU A 92 11.13 -12.62 -10.61
C LEU A 92 11.93 -13.36 -11.68
N SER A 93 11.24 -14.08 -12.57
CA SER A 93 11.90 -14.83 -13.62
C SER A 93 12.61 -13.97 -14.67
N SER A 94 12.09 -12.77 -14.92
CA SER A 94 12.62 -11.87 -15.96
C SER A 94 13.71 -10.94 -15.45
N ASN A 95 13.66 -10.54 -14.18
CA ASN A 95 14.49 -9.45 -13.66
C ASN A 95 15.41 -9.87 -12.50
N TYR A 96 15.16 -11.04 -11.88
CA TYR A 96 15.88 -11.49 -10.67
C TYR A 96 16.47 -12.90 -10.79
N ALA A 97 16.38 -13.53 -11.98
CA ALA A 97 16.91 -14.88 -12.21
C ALA A 97 18.44 -14.96 -12.18
N ASP A 98 19.13 -13.85 -12.35
CA ASP A 98 20.59 -13.73 -12.32
C ASP A 98 21.17 -13.57 -10.90
N GLY A 99 20.31 -13.52 -9.87
CA GLY A 99 20.70 -13.31 -8.48
C GLY A 99 20.71 -11.85 -8.06
N THR A 100 20.20 -10.93 -8.88
CA THR A 100 19.94 -9.55 -8.49
C THR A 100 19.04 -9.53 -7.23
N ASN A 101 19.40 -8.72 -6.24
CA ASN A 101 18.61 -8.63 -5.01
C ASN A 101 17.34 -7.78 -5.23
N LEU A 102 16.23 -8.21 -4.64
CA LEU A 102 15.01 -7.42 -4.52
C LEU A 102 14.96 -6.85 -3.10
N ASP A 103 15.02 -5.54 -2.96
CA ASP A 103 15.13 -4.91 -1.65
C ASP A 103 13.76 -4.58 -1.04
N ALA A 104 12.80 -4.16 -1.87
CA ALA A 104 11.48 -3.81 -1.40
C ALA A 104 10.36 -4.10 -2.40
N VAL A 105 9.15 -4.28 -1.88
CA VAL A 105 7.91 -4.34 -2.66
C VAL A 105 6.87 -3.41 -2.05
N LEU A 106 6.46 -2.41 -2.82
CA LEU A 106 5.28 -1.62 -2.52
C LEU A 106 4.04 -2.41 -2.92
N ALA A 107 3.43 -3.12 -1.98
CA ALA A 107 2.14 -3.78 -2.18
C ALA A 107 1.04 -2.96 -1.52
N SER A 108 0.03 -2.56 -2.31
CA SER A 108 -1.01 -1.65 -1.84
C SER A 108 -1.95 -2.27 -0.82
N ASN A 109 -2.11 -3.61 -0.81
CA ASN A 109 -2.90 -4.30 0.21
C ASN A 109 -2.38 -5.71 0.51
N ASP A 110 -2.95 -6.34 1.51
CA ASP A 110 -2.55 -7.65 2.01
C ASP A 110 -2.82 -8.79 1.03
N SER A 111 -3.91 -8.73 0.26
CA SER A 111 -4.19 -9.75 -0.77
C SER A 111 -3.10 -9.78 -1.86
N THR A 112 -2.65 -8.60 -2.31
CA THR A 112 -1.56 -8.50 -3.29
C THR A 112 -0.21 -8.82 -2.66
N ALA A 113 0.06 -8.41 -1.42
CA ALA A 113 1.24 -8.78 -0.66
C ALA A 113 1.36 -10.30 -0.49
N LEU A 114 0.25 -10.99 -0.16
CA LEU A 114 0.22 -12.45 -0.06
C LEU A 114 0.57 -13.13 -1.40
N GLY A 115 0.12 -12.57 -2.53
CA GLY A 115 0.50 -13.04 -3.85
C GLY A 115 2.00 -12.90 -4.12
N VAL A 116 2.58 -11.77 -3.74
CA VAL A 116 4.04 -11.54 -3.79
C VAL A 116 4.78 -12.57 -2.94
N GLU A 117 4.37 -12.77 -1.70
CA GLU A 117 5.00 -13.73 -0.80
C GLU A 117 4.94 -15.17 -1.32
N ASN A 118 3.83 -15.58 -1.91
CA ASN A 118 3.71 -16.87 -2.56
C ASN A 118 4.69 -17.04 -3.72
N ALA A 119 4.85 -16.01 -4.55
CA ALA A 119 5.81 -16.02 -5.66
C ALA A 119 7.26 -16.09 -5.16
N LEU A 120 7.60 -15.31 -4.11
CA LEU A 120 8.92 -15.34 -3.49
C LEU A 120 9.23 -16.70 -2.90
N ALA A 121 8.30 -17.29 -2.16
CA ALA A 121 8.48 -18.62 -1.55
C ALA A 121 8.72 -19.73 -2.59
N ALA A 122 8.18 -19.59 -3.80
CA ALA A 122 8.32 -20.58 -4.87
C ALA A 122 9.60 -20.39 -5.72
N ASN A 123 10.02 -19.14 -5.95
CA ASN A 123 10.94 -18.82 -7.05
C ASN A 123 12.11 -17.90 -6.66
N TYR A 124 12.19 -17.40 -5.42
CA TYR A 124 13.21 -16.45 -5.02
C TYR A 124 14.16 -17.04 -3.97
N THR A 125 15.47 -16.81 -4.16
CA THR A 125 16.52 -17.34 -3.27
C THR A 125 17.39 -16.27 -2.65
N GLY A 126 17.11 -14.96 -2.93
CA GLY A 126 17.82 -13.83 -2.35
C GLY A 126 17.38 -13.53 -0.92
N GLU A 127 17.88 -12.43 -0.37
CA GLU A 127 17.39 -11.90 0.90
C GLU A 127 15.93 -11.47 0.78
N TYR A 128 15.15 -11.70 1.85
CA TYR A 128 13.72 -11.44 1.80
C TYR A 128 13.45 -9.93 1.77
N PRO A 129 12.69 -9.41 0.80
CA PRO A 129 12.48 -7.98 0.65
C PRO A 129 11.56 -7.39 1.74
N ILE A 130 11.62 -6.08 1.90
CA ILE A 130 10.67 -5.32 2.71
C ILE A 130 9.35 -5.23 1.95
N ILE A 131 8.26 -5.80 2.49
CA ILE A 131 6.94 -5.83 1.84
C ILE A 131 5.94 -5.02 2.65
N THR A 132 5.26 -4.07 2.00
CA THR A 132 4.14 -3.33 2.59
C THR A 132 2.82 -4.06 2.40
N GLY A 133 1.76 -3.59 3.08
CA GLY A 133 0.40 -4.10 2.93
C GLY A 133 -0.62 -3.14 3.52
N GLN A 134 -1.88 -3.52 3.45
CA GLN A 134 -3.02 -2.82 4.02
C GLN A 134 -4.13 -3.82 4.33
N ASP A 135 -4.94 -3.55 5.33
CA ASP A 135 -6.13 -4.25 5.84
C ASP A 135 -5.86 -5.12 7.06
N CYS A 136 -4.61 -5.48 7.36
CA CYS A 136 -4.23 -6.33 8.50
C CYS A 136 -4.98 -7.66 8.53
N ASP A 137 -5.03 -8.34 7.38
CA ASP A 137 -5.58 -9.68 7.26
C ASP A 137 -4.82 -10.66 8.18
N ILE A 138 -5.53 -11.60 8.78
CA ILE A 138 -4.96 -12.53 9.76
C ILE A 138 -3.72 -13.25 9.22
N ALA A 139 -3.75 -13.67 7.96
CA ALA A 139 -2.61 -14.32 7.31
C ALA A 139 -1.41 -13.40 7.21
N ASN A 140 -1.64 -12.12 6.85
CA ASN A 140 -0.60 -11.13 6.67
C ASN A 140 -0.04 -10.64 8.00
N VAL A 141 -0.87 -10.49 9.03
CA VAL A 141 -0.37 -10.25 10.40
C VAL A 141 0.49 -11.42 10.89
N ALA A 142 0.12 -12.67 10.57
CA ALA A 142 0.99 -13.82 10.87
C ALA A 142 2.32 -13.76 10.08
N ASN A 143 2.31 -13.24 8.85
CA ASN A 143 3.50 -13.02 8.04
C ASN A 143 4.38 -11.88 8.59
N ILE A 144 3.78 -10.82 9.16
CA ILE A 144 4.53 -9.78 9.90
C ILE A 144 5.27 -10.41 11.09
N VAL A 145 4.58 -11.23 11.87
CA VAL A 145 5.20 -11.94 13.01
C VAL A 145 6.29 -12.91 12.57
N ALA A 146 6.16 -13.52 11.41
CA ALA A 146 7.14 -14.43 10.82
C ALA A 146 8.29 -13.71 10.09
N GLY A 147 8.28 -12.38 10.00
CA GLY A 147 9.28 -11.58 9.28
C GLY A 147 9.21 -11.69 7.75
N LYS A 148 8.05 -12.07 7.21
CA LYS A 148 7.81 -12.18 5.76
C LYS A 148 7.14 -10.94 5.16
N GLN A 149 6.40 -10.19 5.96
CA GLN A 149 5.85 -8.89 5.62
C GLN A 149 6.34 -7.89 6.66
N ALA A 150 6.65 -6.68 6.25
CA ALA A 150 7.23 -5.70 7.15
C ALA A 150 6.17 -4.90 7.91
N MET A 151 5.09 -4.56 7.21
CA MET A 151 4.00 -3.76 7.77
C MET A 151 2.68 -3.98 7.03
N SER A 152 1.57 -3.64 7.67
CA SER A 152 0.26 -3.50 7.04
C SER A 152 -0.46 -2.28 7.63
N VAL A 153 -1.17 -1.53 6.79
CA VAL A 153 -1.92 -0.37 7.25
C VAL A 153 -3.31 -0.80 7.71
N PHE A 154 -3.57 -0.63 9.01
CA PHE A 154 -4.86 -0.96 9.62
C PHE A 154 -5.86 0.17 9.47
N LYS A 155 -7.06 -0.19 9.05
CA LYS A 155 -8.23 0.67 8.96
C LYS A 155 -9.28 0.18 9.95
N ASP A 156 -9.39 0.82 11.13
CA ASP A 156 -10.33 0.37 12.18
C ASP A 156 -11.79 0.63 11.77
N THR A 157 -12.46 -0.40 11.29
CA THR A 157 -13.86 -0.33 10.86
C THR A 157 -14.83 0.02 12.01
N ARG A 158 -14.41 -0.16 13.28
CA ARG A 158 -15.19 0.25 14.45
C ARG A 158 -15.20 1.78 14.58
N ALA A 159 -14.04 2.42 14.34
CA ALA A 159 -13.94 3.88 14.31
C ALA A 159 -14.79 4.45 13.16
N LEU A 160 -14.70 3.84 11.97
CA LEU A 160 -15.52 4.24 10.82
C LEU A 160 -17.02 4.11 11.14
N ALA A 161 -17.46 2.98 11.72
CA ALA A 161 -18.85 2.76 12.07
C ALA A 161 -19.36 3.78 13.09
N SER A 162 -18.56 4.08 14.13
CA SER A 162 -18.90 5.09 15.13
C SER A 162 -19.07 6.47 14.50
N GLN A 163 -18.15 6.84 13.60
CA GLN A 163 -18.19 8.13 12.89
C GLN A 163 -19.43 8.23 11.97
N VAL A 164 -19.80 7.15 11.28
CA VAL A 164 -21.00 7.12 10.46
C VAL A 164 -22.27 7.34 11.32
N VAL A 165 -22.35 6.69 12.48
CA VAL A 165 -23.49 6.88 13.41
C VAL A 165 -23.57 8.33 13.88
N GLU A 166 -22.45 8.93 14.27
CA GLU A 166 -22.40 10.34 14.70
C GLU A 166 -22.86 11.30 13.60
N MET A 167 -22.40 11.10 12.35
CA MET A 167 -22.82 11.92 11.22
C MET A 167 -24.33 11.78 10.91
N VAL A 168 -24.84 10.55 10.98
CA VAL A 168 -26.29 10.28 10.77
C VAL A 168 -27.12 10.93 11.87
N ASP A 169 -26.68 10.85 13.13
CA ASP A 169 -27.39 11.47 14.27
C ASP A 169 -27.45 12.99 14.13
N ALA A 170 -26.35 13.63 13.74
CA ALA A 170 -26.28 15.05 13.46
C ALA A 170 -27.28 15.46 12.34
N ILE A 171 -27.34 14.70 11.25
CA ILE A 171 -28.30 14.93 10.15
C ILE A 171 -29.75 14.86 10.65
N ILE A 172 -30.09 13.83 11.43
CA ILE A 172 -31.45 13.61 11.94
C ILE A 172 -31.85 14.71 12.94
N SER A 173 -30.90 15.13 13.78
CA SER A 173 -31.11 16.16 14.79
C SER A 173 -31.07 17.59 14.24
N GLY A 174 -30.69 17.77 12.97
CA GLY A 174 -30.50 19.08 12.34
C GLY A 174 -29.29 19.85 12.88
N GLU A 175 -28.31 19.13 13.41
CA GLU A 175 -27.04 19.66 13.89
C GLU A 175 -26.01 19.74 12.77
N GLU A 176 -24.87 20.40 13.01
CA GLU A 176 -23.77 20.44 12.06
C GLU A 176 -23.11 19.07 11.96
N VAL A 177 -23.01 18.56 10.72
CA VAL A 177 -22.40 17.26 10.46
C VAL A 177 -20.87 17.37 10.62
N PRO A 178 -20.23 16.52 11.44
CA PRO A 178 -18.78 16.56 11.61
C PRO A 178 -18.08 16.11 10.32
N VAL A 179 -17.22 17.00 9.80
CA VAL A 179 -16.35 16.75 8.64
C VAL A 179 -14.96 17.32 8.91
N ASN A 180 -13.94 16.71 8.36
CA ASN A 180 -12.55 17.16 8.46
C ASN A 180 -11.87 17.32 7.09
N ASP A 181 -12.59 17.01 6.00
CA ASP A 181 -12.14 17.21 4.63
C ASP A 181 -13.26 17.81 3.76
N THR A 182 -12.91 18.84 3.00
CA THR A 182 -13.81 19.55 2.08
C THR A 182 -13.20 19.78 0.71
N GLU A 183 -12.15 19.04 0.36
CA GLU A 183 -11.36 19.28 -0.85
C GLU A 183 -11.06 17.99 -1.65
N THR A 184 -10.94 16.84 -0.98
CA THR A 184 -10.35 15.62 -1.59
C THR A 184 -11.32 14.87 -2.49
N TYR A 185 -12.59 14.73 -2.09
CA TYR A 185 -13.52 13.83 -2.78
C TYR A 185 -14.48 14.60 -3.68
N ASP A 186 -14.18 14.62 -4.99
CA ASP A 186 -15.08 15.13 -6.04
C ASP A 186 -15.84 13.96 -6.70
N ASN A 187 -17.17 14.04 -6.72
CA ASN A 187 -18.03 13.03 -7.36
C ASN A 187 -18.43 13.39 -8.81
N GLY A 188 -17.78 14.40 -9.40
CA GLY A 188 -18.09 14.93 -10.75
C GLY A 188 -19.22 15.95 -10.80
N THR A 189 -19.92 16.20 -9.67
CA THR A 189 -20.91 17.27 -9.52
C THR A 189 -20.49 18.32 -8.48
N GLY A 190 -19.48 18.00 -7.70
CA GLY A 190 -18.90 18.88 -6.68
C GLY A 190 -18.16 18.07 -5.60
N ILE A 191 -17.51 18.82 -4.73
CA ILE A 191 -16.80 18.25 -3.58
C ILE A 191 -17.81 17.73 -2.55
N ILE A 192 -17.58 16.52 -2.07
CA ILE A 192 -18.35 15.89 -1.01
C ILE A 192 -17.63 16.10 0.32
N PRO A 193 -18.15 16.97 1.21
CA PRO A 193 -17.58 17.10 2.55
C PRO A 193 -17.53 15.74 3.26
N SER A 194 -16.37 15.36 3.73
CA SER A 194 -16.10 14.02 4.23
C SER A 194 -15.47 14.03 5.62
N TYR A 195 -15.67 12.96 6.37
CA TYR A 195 -14.84 12.66 7.53
C TYR A 195 -13.86 11.54 7.16
N LEU A 196 -12.57 11.86 7.20
CA LEU A 196 -11.49 10.94 6.90
C LEU A 196 -10.97 10.35 8.21
N CYS A 197 -11.25 9.06 8.42
CA CYS A 197 -10.71 8.32 9.55
C CYS A 197 -9.22 8.03 9.32
N GLU A 198 -8.41 8.22 10.35
CA GLU A 198 -6.97 8.04 10.28
C GLU A 198 -6.60 6.54 10.22
N PRO A 199 -5.79 6.11 9.25
CA PRO A 199 -5.24 4.76 9.22
C PRO A 199 -4.02 4.66 10.15
N VAL A 200 -3.67 3.41 10.56
CA VAL A 200 -2.55 3.15 11.48
C VAL A 200 -1.60 2.12 10.88
N ALA A 201 -0.30 2.41 10.84
CA ALA A 201 0.70 1.43 10.48
C ALA A 201 0.84 0.36 11.57
N VAL A 202 0.73 -0.92 11.18
CA VAL A 202 0.95 -2.08 12.02
C VAL A 202 2.22 -2.78 11.58
N THR A 203 3.11 -3.01 12.54
CA THR A 203 4.40 -3.67 12.37
C THR A 203 4.58 -4.75 13.45
N ILE A 204 5.75 -5.37 13.48
CA ILE A 204 6.11 -6.32 14.55
C ILE A 204 6.05 -5.70 15.95
N ASP A 205 6.21 -4.39 16.07
CA ASP A 205 6.27 -3.71 17.37
C ASP A 205 4.88 -3.45 17.99
N ASN A 206 3.83 -3.40 17.17
CA ASN A 206 2.48 -3.01 17.62
C ASN A 206 1.32 -3.88 17.11
N TYR A 207 1.60 -5.06 16.57
CA TYR A 207 0.58 -5.97 15.97
C TYR A 207 -0.42 -6.58 16.97
N LYS A 208 -0.24 -6.40 18.27
CA LYS A 208 -1.08 -6.95 19.36
C LYS A 208 -2.27 -6.08 19.68
#